data_4cdd3c8999a0b6686fd331142d422c65
#
_entry.id   4cdd3c8999a0b6686fd331142d422c65
#
_cell.length_a   1.000
_cell.length_b   1.000
_cell.length_c   1.000
_cell.angle_alpha   90.00
_cell.angle_beta   90.00
_cell.angle_gamma   90.00
#
_symmetry.space_group_name_H-M   'P 1'
#
loop_
_entity.id
_entity.type
_entity.pdbx_description
1 polymer ?
#
loop_
_entity_poly.entity_id
_entity_poly.type
_entity_poly.pdbx_seq_one_letter_code
_entity_poly.pdbx_strand_id
1 'polypeptide(L)'
;MKPTLKKLSLLLLFAVFAATAMSQGMWQRGTHYFEFTGWEPLAHKPVFVHYYIPAEGNIQDMPVLFVIPGAQRSSEVALESWRSFAERDGFVVIAPVFPRDIWSVNAYQFGNVFTDSTFTVLNPREKWAYNIIEAVFDLFKQETGNRSEKYYLNGHSAGGQFTHRMILAMPDARIRFTVASNPSSWTHAFVDGVRDQHGNVFGWPFSVKGTPFADEENIIRYLAAPLVIQLGTTDTSTTVHDLDVSIGAQATGSNRYCRGIAFFDAMQLLAEQMGVPFNWQRVDVEGIAHSGRGMIYGKRRTEEEDRNAGFCIDYITTTGAYYLIFGSR
;
A
#
# COMPACT_ATOMS: atom_id res chain seq x y z
N MET A 1 -47.25 53.89 11.96
CA MET A 1 -47.20 52.43 11.74
C MET A 1 -45.92 52.10 10.99
N LYS A 2 -44.92 51.59 11.64
CA LYS A 2 -43.71 50.96 11.04
C LYS A 2 -43.34 49.74 11.87
N PRO A 3 -43.60 48.55 11.38
CA PRO A 3 -42.92 47.34 11.89
C PRO A 3 -42.36 46.52 10.72
N THR A 4 -41.26 46.93 10.11
CA THR A 4 -40.65 46.14 9.03
C THR A 4 -39.12 46.10 9.09
N LEU A 5 -38.47 46.88 9.95
CA LEU A 5 -37.02 46.91 9.99
C LEU A 5 -36.40 45.81 10.93
N LYS A 6 -37.13 45.34 11.94
CA LYS A 6 -36.56 44.34 12.90
C LYS A 6 -36.56 42.89 12.38
N LYS A 7 -37.41 42.57 11.39
CA LYS A 7 -37.41 41.21 10.81
C LYS A 7 -36.35 41.02 9.74
N LEU A 8 -35.88 42.08 9.11
CA LEU A 8 -34.82 41.99 8.10
C LEU A 8 -33.43 41.80 8.71
N SER A 9 -33.17 42.40 9.87
CA SER A 9 -31.90 42.25 10.60
C SER A 9 -31.69 40.85 11.17
N LEU A 10 -32.77 40.15 11.55
CA LEU A 10 -32.68 38.78 12.09
C LEU A 10 -32.43 37.75 10.98
N LEU A 11 -32.98 37.95 9.78
CA LEU A 11 -32.74 37.12 8.60
C LEU A 11 -31.31 37.27 8.05
N LEU A 12 -30.74 38.47 8.11
CA LEU A 12 -29.33 38.70 7.71
C LEU A 12 -28.35 38.09 8.70
N LEU A 13 -28.64 38.07 10.03
CA LEU A 13 -27.79 37.40 11.00
C LEU A 13 -27.80 35.85 10.84
N PHE A 14 -28.95 35.27 10.46
CA PHE A 14 -29.01 33.81 10.21
C PHE A 14 -28.30 33.45 8.90
N ALA A 15 -28.34 34.30 7.88
CA ALA A 15 -27.63 34.05 6.62
C ALA A 15 -26.10 34.18 6.77
N VAL A 16 -25.60 35.05 7.67
CA VAL A 16 -24.17 35.19 7.95
C VAL A 16 -23.65 34.03 8.81
N PHE A 17 -24.45 33.44 9.72
CA PHE A 17 -24.08 32.25 10.46
C PHE A 17 -24.15 30.95 9.63
N ALA A 18 -25.01 30.90 8.62
CA ALA A 18 -25.07 29.77 7.70
C ALA A 18 -23.91 29.77 6.68
N ALA A 19 -23.32 30.95 6.38
CA ALA A 19 -22.19 31.04 5.46
C ALA A 19 -20.82 30.77 6.11
N THR A 20 -20.73 30.62 7.44
CA THR A 20 -19.48 30.25 8.15
C THR A 20 -19.41 28.80 8.60
N ALA A 21 -20.42 27.99 8.33
CA ALA A 21 -20.28 26.55 8.27
C ALA A 21 -19.61 26.20 6.91
N MET A 22 -18.39 26.70 6.69
CA MET A 22 -17.52 26.11 5.69
C MET A 22 -17.38 24.64 6.09
N SER A 23 -17.81 23.74 5.22
CA SER A 23 -17.57 22.31 5.41
C SER A 23 -16.09 22.17 5.76
N GLN A 24 -15.78 21.75 6.97
CA GLN A 24 -14.43 21.32 7.26
C GLN A 24 -14.13 20.26 6.21
N GLY A 25 -13.12 20.50 5.36
CA GLY A 25 -12.71 19.56 4.32
C GLY A 25 -12.49 18.18 4.94
N MET A 26 -12.60 17.13 4.15
CA MET A 26 -12.40 15.76 4.63
C MET A 26 -11.01 15.56 5.27
N TRP A 27 -10.01 16.39 4.92
CA TRP A 27 -8.63 16.28 5.39
C TRP A 27 -8.34 17.29 6.51
N GLN A 28 -8.16 16.76 7.71
CA GLN A 28 -7.87 17.54 8.93
C GLN A 28 -6.54 17.09 9.54
N ARG A 29 -5.91 17.97 10.33
CA ARG A 29 -4.71 17.62 11.10
C ARG A 29 -5.01 16.58 12.17
N GLY A 30 -4.03 15.69 12.43
CA GLY A 30 -4.18 14.57 13.36
C GLY A 30 -4.65 13.30 12.66
N THR A 31 -5.18 12.37 13.44
CA THR A 31 -5.67 11.05 12.97
C THR A 31 -7.16 11.12 12.72
N HIS A 32 -7.58 10.84 11.50
CA HIS A 32 -8.98 10.82 11.09
C HIS A 32 -9.24 9.71 10.08
N TYR A 33 -10.51 9.50 9.72
CA TYR A 33 -10.93 8.63 8.63
C TYR A 33 -12.23 9.13 8.00
N PHE A 34 -12.48 8.68 6.77
CA PHE A 34 -13.73 8.88 6.07
C PHE A 34 -14.02 7.68 5.16
N GLU A 35 -15.29 7.50 4.80
CA GLU A 35 -15.71 6.53 3.80
C GLU A 35 -15.49 7.10 2.40
N PHE A 36 -14.80 6.35 1.54
CA PHE A 36 -14.51 6.74 0.16
C PHE A 36 -15.30 5.86 -0.82
N THR A 37 -16.11 6.51 -1.64
CA THR A 37 -16.87 5.94 -2.76
C THR A 37 -16.62 6.72 -4.05
N GLY A 38 -15.61 7.58 -4.07
CA GLY A 38 -15.35 8.55 -5.13
C GLY A 38 -14.77 7.99 -6.43
N TRP A 39 -14.55 6.67 -6.55
CA TRP A 39 -14.22 6.02 -7.81
C TRP A 39 -15.45 5.32 -8.38
N GLU A 40 -16.12 5.92 -9.35
CA GLU A 40 -17.43 5.51 -9.88
C GLU A 40 -17.53 4.03 -10.23
N PRO A 41 -16.56 3.40 -10.95
CA PRO A 41 -16.65 1.98 -11.31
C PRO A 41 -16.70 1.02 -10.11
N LEU A 42 -16.30 1.48 -8.93
CA LEU A 42 -16.27 0.73 -7.67
C LEU A 42 -17.01 1.44 -6.51
N ALA A 43 -17.82 2.47 -6.80
CA ALA A 43 -18.56 3.24 -5.78
C ALA A 43 -19.48 2.38 -4.89
N HIS A 44 -19.95 1.22 -5.41
CA HIS A 44 -20.73 0.23 -4.67
C HIS A 44 -19.89 -0.62 -3.68
N LYS A 45 -18.57 -0.44 -3.66
CA LYS A 45 -17.62 -1.10 -2.77
C LYS A 45 -16.83 -0.05 -1.98
N PRO A 46 -17.39 0.48 -0.89
CA PRO A 46 -16.72 1.51 -0.11
C PRO A 46 -15.37 1.03 0.45
N VAL A 47 -14.47 2.00 0.62
CA VAL A 47 -13.18 1.85 1.28
C VAL A 47 -13.11 2.90 2.38
N PHE A 48 -12.58 2.56 3.55
CA PHE A 48 -12.36 3.53 4.62
C PHE A 48 -10.93 4.07 4.52
N VAL A 49 -10.81 5.36 4.28
CA VAL A 49 -9.50 6.04 4.19
C VAL A 49 -9.14 6.58 5.56
N HIS A 50 -8.28 5.85 6.28
CA HIS A 50 -7.65 6.34 7.50
C HIS A 50 -6.42 7.15 7.14
N TYR A 51 -6.16 8.24 7.86
CA TYR A 51 -5.01 9.07 7.55
C TYR A 51 -4.47 9.81 8.79
N TYR A 52 -3.24 10.26 8.67
CA TYR A 52 -2.60 11.14 9.62
C TYR A 52 -1.93 12.31 8.90
N ILE A 53 -2.23 13.51 9.37
CA ILE A 53 -1.58 14.75 8.91
C ILE A 53 -0.89 15.39 10.13
N PRO A 54 0.42 15.68 10.07
CA PRO A 54 1.17 16.33 11.15
C PRO A 54 0.52 17.62 11.65
N ALA A 55 0.69 17.92 12.94
CA ALA A 55 0.13 19.13 13.55
C ALA A 55 0.69 20.40 12.91
N GLU A 56 1.97 20.39 12.55
CA GLU A 56 2.68 21.54 12.01
C GLU A 56 3.15 21.31 10.55
N GLY A 57 3.64 22.38 9.93
CA GLY A 57 4.18 22.36 8.57
C GLY A 57 3.13 22.67 7.49
N ASN A 58 3.60 22.90 6.25
CA ASN A 58 2.72 23.21 5.12
C ASN A 58 2.26 21.92 4.40
N ILE A 59 0.99 21.57 4.54
CA ILE A 59 0.40 20.36 3.92
C ILE A 59 0.60 20.31 2.39
N GLN A 60 0.72 21.47 1.73
CA GLN A 60 0.93 21.52 0.28
C GLN A 60 2.28 20.98 -0.15
N ASP A 61 3.25 20.95 0.76
CA ASP A 61 4.63 20.51 0.50
C ASP A 61 4.99 19.17 1.13
N MET A 62 4.08 18.63 1.96
CA MET A 62 4.30 17.35 2.64
C MET A 62 4.33 16.20 1.64
N PRO A 63 5.37 15.35 1.67
CA PRO A 63 5.34 14.07 0.99
C PRO A 63 4.14 13.22 1.43
N VAL A 64 3.65 12.36 0.54
CA VAL A 64 2.51 11.47 0.82
C VAL A 64 2.98 10.02 0.80
N LEU A 65 2.69 9.28 1.88
CA LEU A 65 2.93 7.86 2.02
C LEU A 65 1.60 7.11 2.10
N PHE A 66 1.36 6.21 1.15
CA PHE A 66 0.30 5.22 1.27
C PHE A 66 0.83 3.99 2.01
N VAL A 67 0.08 3.55 3.02
CA VAL A 67 0.39 2.34 3.81
C VAL A 67 -0.75 1.34 3.62
N ILE A 68 -0.43 0.22 2.97
CA ILE A 68 -1.41 -0.82 2.64
C ILE A 68 -1.41 -1.90 3.72
N PRO A 69 -2.54 -2.09 4.45
CA PRO A 69 -2.63 -3.00 5.58
C PRO A 69 -2.42 -4.47 5.21
N GLY A 70 -2.07 -5.31 6.18
CA GLY A 70 -2.03 -6.77 6.05
C GLY A 70 -3.43 -7.40 5.92
N ALA A 71 -3.51 -8.73 6.00
CA ALA A 71 -4.76 -9.49 5.79
C ALA A 71 -5.87 -9.14 6.79
N GLN A 72 -5.54 -8.68 7.97
CA GLN A 72 -6.52 -8.24 8.97
C GLN A 72 -7.20 -6.92 8.62
N ARG A 73 -6.68 -6.18 7.65
CA ARG A 73 -7.17 -4.85 7.22
C ARG A 73 -7.18 -3.81 8.35
N SER A 74 -6.29 -3.97 9.34
CA SER A 74 -6.13 -3.01 10.43
C SER A 74 -5.28 -1.83 9.97
N SER A 75 -5.94 -0.75 9.59
CA SER A 75 -5.30 0.51 9.26
C SER A 75 -4.75 1.21 10.50
N GLU A 76 -5.45 1.07 11.64
CA GLU A 76 -5.01 1.67 12.89
C GLU A 76 -3.59 1.24 13.26
N VAL A 77 -3.29 -0.08 13.20
CA VAL A 77 -1.94 -0.59 13.49
C VAL A 77 -0.93 -0.07 12.46
N ALA A 78 -1.29 -0.08 11.18
CA ALA A 78 -0.42 0.42 10.12
C ALA A 78 -0.15 1.92 10.30
N LEU A 79 -1.20 2.72 10.50
CA LEU A 79 -1.12 4.17 10.65
C LEU A 79 -0.30 4.55 11.90
N GLU A 80 -0.61 3.96 13.06
CA GLU A 80 0.07 4.26 14.33
C GLU A 80 1.57 3.93 14.27
N SER A 81 1.96 2.90 13.51
CA SER A 81 3.38 2.57 13.35
C SER A 81 4.17 3.63 12.58
N TRP A 82 3.50 4.49 11.81
CA TRP A 82 4.11 5.57 11.03
C TRP A 82 3.91 6.96 11.62
N ARG A 83 2.93 7.14 12.51
CA ARG A 83 2.49 8.45 13.02
C ARG A 83 3.63 9.29 13.59
N SER A 84 4.47 8.71 14.43
CA SER A 84 5.57 9.46 15.08
C SER A 84 6.62 9.94 14.09
N PHE A 85 6.90 9.12 13.08
CA PHE A 85 7.79 9.51 11.98
C PHE A 85 7.16 10.64 11.16
N ALA A 86 5.87 10.51 10.86
CA ALA A 86 5.12 11.52 10.12
C ALA A 86 5.10 12.86 10.84
N GLU A 87 4.85 12.85 12.17
CA GLU A 87 4.86 14.07 12.99
C GLU A 87 6.23 14.72 13.02
N ARG A 88 7.31 13.94 13.22
CA ARG A 88 8.67 14.45 13.29
C ARG A 88 9.16 15.02 11.96
N ASP A 89 8.89 14.32 10.85
CA ASP A 89 9.54 14.58 9.56
C ASP A 89 8.62 15.29 8.55
N GLY A 90 7.38 15.56 8.92
CA GLY A 90 6.46 16.36 8.13
C GLY A 90 5.99 15.68 6.83
N PHE A 91 5.44 14.47 6.92
CA PHE A 91 4.80 13.79 5.79
C PHE A 91 3.40 13.26 6.16
N VAL A 92 2.54 13.13 5.16
CA VAL A 92 1.18 12.62 5.33
C VAL A 92 1.18 11.10 5.19
N VAL A 93 0.45 10.40 6.06
CA VAL A 93 0.21 8.96 5.97
C VAL A 93 -1.24 8.71 5.62
N ILE A 94 -1.50 7.92 4.57
CA ILE A 94 -2.83 7.50 4.13
C ILE A 94 -2.88 5.98 4.13
N ALA A 95 -3.81 5.40 4.89
CA ALA A 95 -3.99 3.95 5.02
C ALA A 95 -5.41 3.54 4.57
N PRO A 96 -5.61 3.21 3.29
CA PRO A 96 -6.92 2.77 2.80
C PRO A 96 -7.23 1.36 3.29
N VAL A 97 -8.38 1.20 3.93
CA VAL A 97 -8.93 -0.07 4.38
C VAL A 97 -9.97 -0.56 3.41
N PHE A 98 -9.75 -1.73 2.88
CA PHE A 98 -10.67 -2.47 2.03
C PHE A 98 -11.42 -3.49 2.91
N PRO A 99 -12.65 -3.25 3.40
CA PRO A 99 -13.35 -4.12 4.34
C PRO A 99 -13.47 -5.56 3.84
N ARG A 100 -13.24 -6.54 4.73
CA ARG A 100 -13.13 -7.96 4.34
C ARG A 100 -14.44 -8.57 3.86
N ASP A 101 -15.56 -8.07 4.32
CA ASP A 101 -16.92 -8.46 3.93
C ASP A 101 -17.32 -7.92 2.55
N ILE A 102 -16.65 -6.85 2.09
CA ILE A 102 -16.88 -6.22 0.78
C ILE A 102 -15.79 -6.62 -0.21
N TRP A 103 -14.54 -6.69 0.26
CA TRP A 103 -13.37 -6.94 -0.56
C TRP A 103 -12.75 -8.31 -0.23
N SER A 104 -13.03 -9.30 -1.05
CA SER A 104 -12.44 -10.63 -0.93
C SER A 104 -10.90 -10.59 -1.02
N VAL A 105 -10.26 -11.74 -0.77
CA VAL A 105 -8.80 -11.89 -0.98
C VAL A 105 -8.41 -11.53 -2.40
N ASN A 106 -9.14 -12.06 -3.41
CA ASN A 106 -8.91 -11.74 -4.82
C ASN A 106 -9.04 -10.23 -5.11
N ALA A 107 -10.09 -9.60 -4.58
CA ALA A 107 -10.35 -8.19 -4.83
C ALA A 107 -9.32 -7.26 -4.15
N TYR A 108 -8.71 -7.68 -3.04
CA TYR A 108 -7.70 -6.91 -2.34
C TYR A 108 -6.28 -7.30 -2.72
N GLN A 109 -5.83 -8.49 -2.31
CA GLN A 109 -4.42 -8.89 -2.44
C GLN A 109 -3.96 -8.97 -3.89
N PHE A 110 -4.91 -9.31 -4.80
CA PHE A 110 -4.67 -9.46 -6.23
C PHE A 110 -5.31 -8.33 -7.05
N GLY A 111 -5.70 -7.22 -6.39
CA GLY A 111 -6.10 -5.98 -7.02
C GLY A 111 -7.40 -6.01 -7.81
N ASN A 112 -8.28 -7.00 -7.61
CA ASN A 112 -9.51 -7.17 -8.37
C ASN A 112 -9.27 -7.25 -9.90
N VAL A 113 -8.11 -7.77 -10.31
CA VAL A 113 -7.75 -7.91 -11.73
C VAL A 113 -8.65 -8.92 -12.42
N PHE A 114 -9.03 -9.98 -11.71
CA PHE A 114 -9.98 -10.99 -12.17
C PHE A 114 -11.28 -10.93 -11.38
N THR A 115 -12.38 -11.39 -11.98
CA THR A 115 -13.71 -11.36 -11.37
C THR A 115 -13.81 -12.23 -10.12
N ASP A 116 -13.05 -13.33 -10.10
CA ASP A 116 -13.08 -14.32 -9.01
C ASP A 116 -11.74 -15.05 -8.84
N SER A 117 -11.71 -16.00 -7.95
CA SER A 117 -10.51 -16.80 -7.63
C SER A 117 -10.17 -17.91 -8.63
N THR A 118 -10.93 -18.08 -9.70
CA THR A 118 -10.56 -19.00 -10.80
C THR A 118 -9.58 -18.36 -11.77
N PHE A 119 -9.45 -17.03 -11.73
CA PHE A 119 -8.55 -16.23 -12.58
C PHE A 119 -8.74 -16.47 -14.08
N THR A 120 -10.00 -16.65 -14.49
CA THR A 120 -10.35 -16.94 -15.90
C THR A 120 -10.94 -15.75 -16.64
N VAL A 121 -11.66 -14.87 -15.93
CA VAL A 121 -12.33 -13.71 -16.51
C VAL A 121 -11.74 -12.43 -15.93
N LEU A 122 -11.12 -11.63 -16.79
CA LEU A 122 -10.55 -10.34 -16.43
C LEU A 122 -11.64 -9.30 -16.13
N ASN A 123 -11.45 -8.52 -15.08
CA ASN A 123 -12.16 -7.27 -14.91
C ASN A 123 -11.61 -6.19 -15.85
N PRO A 124 -12.45 -5.30 -16.39
CA PRO A 124 -11.98 -4.08 -17.03
C PRO A 124 -11.05 -3.30 -16.08
N ARG A 125 -10.03 -2.62 -16.64
CA ARG A 125 -8.99 -1.94 -15.85
C ARG A 125 -9.54 -0.93 -14.84
N GLU A 126 -10.61 -0.23 -15.17
CA GLU A 126 -11.29 0.72 -14.29
C GLU A 126 -11.89 0.08 -13.02
N LYS A 127 -12.08 -1.24 -13.00
CA LYS A 127 -12.53 -2.02 -11.84
C LYS A 127 -11.38 -2.60 -11.00
N TRP A 128 -10.13 -2.35 -11.36
CA TRP A 128 -9.02 -2.79 -10.52
C TRP A 128 -8.94 -1.94 -9.26
N ALA A 129 -8.74 -2.59 -8.11
CA ALA A 129 -8.69 -1.94 -6.80
C ALA A 129 -7.56 -0.90 -6.68
N TYR A 130 -6.54 -1.02 -7.49
CA TYR A 130 -5.41 -0.09 -7.55
C TYR A 130 -5.82 1.34 -7.93
N ASN A 131 -6.88 1.51 -8.72
CA ASN A 131 -7.39 2.83 -9.10
C ASN A 131 -7.90 3.63 -7.88
N ILE A 132 -8.30 2.95 -6.80
CA ILE A 132 -8.73 3.62 -5.57
C ILE A 132 -7.57 4.40 -4.95
N ILE A 133 -6.34 3.88 -5.00
CA ILE A 133 -5.15 4.57 -4.46
C ILE A 133 -4.93 5.88 -5.24
N GLU A 134 -4.99 5.81 -6.57
CA GLU A 134 -4.85 6.98 -7.44
C GLU A 134 -5.97 8.01 -7.21
N ALA A 135 -7.22 7.55 -7.10
CA ALA A 135 -8.38 8.42 -6.88
C ALA A 135 -8.34 9.10 -5.49
N VAL A 136 -7.90 8.39 -4.44
CA VAL A 136 -7.68 8.98 -3.11
C VAL A 136 -6.54 10.00 -3.14
N PHE A 137 -5.48 9.74 -3.89
CA PHE A 137 -4.40 10.71 -4.07
C PHE A 137 -4.86 11.98 -4.81
N ASP A 138 -5.70 11.83 -5.84
CA ASP A 138 -6.30 12.98 -6.53
C ASP A 138 -7.19 13.80 -5.60
N LEU A 139 -8.06 13.13 -4.83
CA LEU A 139 -8.91 13.79 -3.84
C LEU A 139 -8.08 14.57 -2.81
N PHE A 140 -7.02 13.95 -2.27
CA PHE A 140 -6.11 14.61 -1.34
C PHE A 140 -5.48 15.87 -1.96
N LYS A 141 -4.94 15.77 -3.16
CA LYS A 141 -4.34 16.92 -3.87
C LYS A 141 -5.36 18.02 -4.15
N GLN A 142 -6.55 17.64 -4.61
CA GLN A 142 -7.62 18.59 -4.94
C GLN A 142 -8.06 19.40 -3.72
N GLU A 143 -8.26 18.74 -2.58
CA GLU A 143 -8.81 19.40 -1.39
C GLU A 143 -7.75 20.16 -0.57
N THR A 144 -6.51 19.68 -0.56
CA THR A 144 -5.45 20.28 0.26
C THR A 144 -4.51 21.20 -0.51
N GLY A 145 -4.56 21.15 -1.84
CA GLY A 145 -3.60 21.84 -2.70
C GLY A 145 -2.20 21.21 -2.67
N ASN A 146 -2.07 19.94 -2.23
CA ASN A 146 -0.78 19.25 -2.16
C ASN A 146 -0.12 19.16 -3.54
N ARG A 147 1.17 19.50 -3.59
CA ARG A 147 1.95 19.63 -4.84
C ARG A 147 2.74 18.38 -5.19
N SER A 148 2.68 17.31 -4.38
CA SER A 148 3.37 16.06 -4.67
C SER A 148 2.93 15.51 -6.03
N GLU A 149 3.87 15.26 -6.91
CA GLU A 149 3.60 14.61 -8.21
C GLU A 149 3.46 13.11 -8.06
N LYS A 150 4.17 12.53 -7.08
CA LYS A 150 4.22 11.10 -6.80
C LYS A 150 4.15 10.85 -5.30
N TYR A 151 3.64 9.67 -4.94
CA TYR A 151 3.57 9.20 -3.55
C TYR A 151 4.51 8.02 -3.30
N TYR A 152 4.82 7.79 -2.02
CA TYR A 152 5.49 6.59 -1.54
C TYR A 152 4.47 5.51 -1.22
N LEU A 153 4.84 4.25 -1.36
CA LEU A 153 3.96 3.11 -1.15
C LEU A 153 4.65 2.06 -0.26
N ASN A 154 4.05 1.73 0.87
CA ASN A 154 4.50 0.65 1.74
C ASN A 154 3.37 -0.34 1.99
N GLY A 155 3.67 -1.62 1.96
CA GLY A 155 2.72 -2.67 2.31
C GLY A 155 3.39 -3.85 3.00
N HIS A 156 2.73 -4.37 4.03
CA HIS A 156 3.18 -5.56 4.75
C HIS A 156 2.22 -6.73 4.52
N SER A 157 2.75 -7.96 4.38
CA SER A 157 1.94 -9.18 4.23
C SER A 157 1.01 -9.09 3.01
N ALA A 158 -0.30 -9.17 3.20
CA ALA A 158 -1.30 -8.95 2.14
C ALA A 158 -1.17 -7.57 1.49
N GLY A 159 -0.79 -6.54 2.26
CA GLY A 159 -0.48 -5.21 1.72
C GLY A 159 0.77 -5.23 0.83
N GLY A 160 1.78 -6.01 1.18
CA GLY A 160 2.96 -6.25 0.34
C GLY A 160 2.59 -6.96 -0.97
N GLN A 161 1.62 -7.88 -0.91
CA GLN A 161 1.07 -8.52 -2.10
C GLN A 161 0.35 -7.51 -3.01
N PHE A 162 -0.43 -6.60 -2.42
CA PHE A 162 -1.09 -5.51 -3.15
C PHE A 162 -0.08 -4.58 -3.81
N THR A 163 0.93 -4.12 -3.06
CA THR A 163 1.85 -3.07 -3.52
C THR A 163 2.72 -3.50 -4.71
N HIS A 164 3.34 -4.68 -4.65
CA HIS A 164 4.18 -5.13 -5.77
C HIS A 164 3.37 -5.44 -7.02
N ARG A 165 2.13 -5.95 -6.86
CA ARG A 165 1.22 -6.16 -8.00
C ARG A 165 0.67 -4.87 -8.58
N MET A 166 0.47 -3.83 -7.74
CA MET A 166 0.08 -2.52 -8.23
C MET A 166 1.13 -1.92 -9.15
N ILE A 167 2.42 -2.00 -8.79
CA ILE A 167 3.51 -1.54 -9.67
C ILE A 167 3.50 -2.29 -10.99
N LEU A 168 3.29 -3.62 -10.94
CA LEU A 168 3.25 -4.47 -12.12
C LEU A 168 2.08 -4.11 -13.04
N ALA A 169 0.87 -3.97 -12.47
CA ALA A 169 -0.36 -3.83 -13.23
C ALA A 169 -0.67 -2.38 -13.68
N MET A 170 -0.12 -1.37 -13.00
CA MET A 170 -0.42 0.04 -13.20
C MET A 170 0.82 0.84 -13.65
N PRO A 171 1.18 0.78 -14.94
CA PRO A 171 2.38 1.46 -15.46
C PRO A 171 2.35 2.99 -15.30
N ASP A 172 1.18 3.57 -15.21
CA ASP A 172 0.91 4.99 -15.07
C ASP A 172 0.68 5.44 -13.61
N ALA A 173 0.77 4.52 -12.63
CA ALA A 173 0.65 4.88 -11.22
C ALA A 173 1.75 5.86 -10.79
N ARG A 174 1.34 6.86 -10.01
CA ARG A 174 2.22 7.96 -9.56
C ARG A 174 3.10 7.56 -8.37
N ILE A 175 3.70 6.38 -8.43
CA ILE A 175 4.55 5.82 -7.38
C ILE A 175 5.97 6.38 -7.50
N ARG A 176 6.51 6.92 -6.40
CA ARG A 176 7.90 7.37 -6.31
C ARG A 176 8.85 6.24 -5.91
N PHE A 177 8.44 5.46 -4.91
CA PHE A 177 9.23 4.38 -4.35
C PHE A 177 8.33 3.41 -3.59
N THR A 178 8.63 2.12 -3.61
CA THR A 178 7.81 1.10 -2.94
C THR A 178 8.67 0.19 -2.08
N VAL A 179 8.15 -0.13 -0.88
CA VAL A 179 8.65 -1.20 -0.01
C VAL A 179 7.55 -2.24 0.19
N ALA A 180 7.77 -3.44 -0.34
CA ALA A 180 6.90 -4.60 -0.14
C ALA A 180 7.52 -5.53 0.91
N SER A 181 6.90 -5.59 2.09
CA SER A 181 7.43 -6.30 3.25
C SER A 181 6.69 -7.62 3.47
N ASN A 182 7.43 -8.73 3.50
CA ASN A 182 6.93 -10.08 3.84
C ASN A 182 5.65 -10.54 3.10
N PRO A 183 5.47 -10.36 1.80
CA PRO A 183 4.34 -10.95 1.07
C PRO A 183 4.28 -12.48 1.21
N SER A 184 3.08 -13.02 1.28
CA SER A 184 2.87 -14.47 1.30
C SER A 184 3.08 -15.13 -0.07
N SER A 185 2.90 -14.38 -1.15
CA SER A 185 3.17 -14.79 -2.52
C SER A 185 3.58 -13.59 -3.38
N TRP A 186 4.30 -13.89 -4.46
CA TRP A 186 4.83 -12.92 -5.41
C TRP A 186 4.35 -13.25 -6.83
N THR A 187 4.29 -12.24 -7.69
CA THR A 187 3.94 -12.40 -9.11
C THR A 187 5.20 -12.24 -9.97
N HIS A 188 5.70 -13.36 -10.47
CA HIS A 188 6.87 -13.39 -11.36
C HIS A 188 6.51 -12.85 -12.75
N ALA A 189 7.43 -12.13 -13.37
CA ALA A 189 7.27 -11.62 -14.72
C ALA A 189 7.47 -12.72 -15.81
N PHE A 190 7.10 -13.96 -15.50
CA PHE A 190 7.20 -15.10 -16.42
C PHE A 190 5.93 -15.24 -17.26
N VAL A 191 6.05 -14.98 -18.55
CA VAL A 191 4.94 -15.10 -19.52
C VAL A 191 4.46 -16.55 -19.70
N ASP A 192 5.35 -17.51 -19.49
CA ASP A 192 5.04 -18.94 -19.57
C ASP A 192 4.56 -19.55 -18.24
N GLY A 193 4.54 -18.74 -17.19
CA GLY A 193 4.11 -19.14 -15.85
C GLY A 193 5.25 -19.67 -14.96
N VAL A 194 4.96 -19.75 -13.66
CA VAL A 194 5.80 -20.45 -12.69
C VAL A 194 5.56 -21.96 -12.82
N ARG A 195 6.60 -22.76 -12.66
CA ARG A 195 6.52 -24.23 -12.72
C ARG A 195 6.91 -24.83 -11.38
N ASP A 196 6.17 -25.88 -10.98
CA ASP A 196 6.58 -26.72 -9.87
C ASP A 196 7.54 -27.86 -10.34
N GLN A 197 8.01 -28.67 -9.39
CA GLN A 197 8.87 -29.82 -9.66
C GLN A 197 8.22 -30.94 -10.49
N HIS A 198 6.89 -30.93 -10.62
CA HIS A 198 6.11 -31.88 -11.41
C HIS A 198 5.78 -31.36 -12.82
N GLY A 199 6.21 -30.13 -13.14
CA GLY A 199 5.94 -29.48 -14.41
C GLY A 199 4.58 -28.79 -14.50
N ASN A 200 3.78 -28.72 -13.43
CA ASN A 200 2.56 -27.94 -13.39
C ASN A 200 2.88 -26.45 -13.55
N VAL A 201 2.03 -25.75 -14.31
CA VAL A 201 2.24 -24.33 -14.66
C VAL A 201 1.21 -23.46 -13.94
N PHE A 202 1.68 -22.43 -13.26
CA PHE A 202 0.85 -21.49 -12.53
C PHE A 202 0.94 -20.10 -13.15
N GLY A 203 -0.23 -19.57 -13.57
CA GLY A 203 -0.42 -18.20 -14.00
C GLY A 203 -0.67 -17.26 -12.81
N TRP A 204 -1.48 -16.24 -13.03
CA TRP A 204 -1.91 -15.33 -11.98
C TRP A 204 -2.52 -16.06 -10.78
N PRO A 205 -2.19 -15.72 -9.51
CA PRO A 205 -1.40 -14.56 -9.09
C PRO A 205 0.11 -14.83 -8.90
N PHE A 206 0.64 -15.96 -9.37
CA PHE A 206 2.06 -16.34 -9.17
C PHE A 206 2.96 -15.91 -10.32
N SER A 207 2.38 -15.65 -11.49
CA SER A 207 3.07 -15.10 -12.65
C SER A 207 2.16 -14.21 -13.48
N VAL A 208 2.74 -13.48 -14.43
CA VAL A 208 2.00 -12.63 -15.38
C VAL A 208 1.23 -13.42 -16.44
N LYS A 209 1.41 -14.73 -16.52
CA LYS A 209 0.72 -15.57 -17.50
C LYS A 209 -0.80 -15.40 -17.40
N GLY A 210 -1.43 -15.13 -18.55
CA GLY A 210 -2.88 -14.93 -18.65
C GLY A 210 -3.36 -13.53 -18.22
N THR A 211 -2.46 -12.57 -18.04
CA THR A 211 -2.79 -11.19 -17.69
C THR A 211 -2.53 -10.23 -18.85
N PRO A 212 -3.17 -9.06 -18.88
CA PRO A 212 -2.93 -8.05 -19.91
C PRO A 212 -1.60 -7.31 -19.76
N PHE A 213 -0.85 -7.54 -18.66
CA PHE A 213 0.45 -6.92 -18.37
C PHE A 213 1.62 -7.89 -18.54
N ALA A 214 1.44 -8.95 -19.33
CA ALA A 214 2.47 -9.92 -19.70
C ALA A 214 3.29 -9.51 -20.95
N ASP A 215 3.09 -8.31 -21.45
CA ASP A 215 3.86 -7.76 -22.58
C ASP A 215 5.27 -7.35 -22.14
N GLU A 216 6.20 -7.38 -23.09
CA GLU A 216 7.63 -7.14 -22.84
C GLU A 216 7.90 -5.72 -22.33
N GLU A 217 7.23 -4.70 -22.86
CA GLU A 217 7.41 -3.31 -22.45
C GLU A 217 7.05 -3.12 -20.96
N ASN A 218 5.92 -3.67 -20.53
CA ASN A 218 5.51 -3.62 -19.14
C ASN A 218 6.46 -4.41 -18.22
N ILE A 219 6.97 -5.56 -18.67
CA ILE A 219 7.95 -6.35 -17.91
C ILE A 219 9.25 -5.55 -17.73
N ILE A 220 9.77 -4.93 -18.77
CA ILE A 220 10.96 -4.06 -18.70
C ILE A 220 10.73 -2.93 -17.71
N ARG A 221 9.59 -2.24 -17.80
CA ARG A 221 9.21 -1.17 -16.88
C ARG A 221 9.12 -1.67 -15.44
N TYR A 222 8.53 -2.84 -15.23
CA TYR A 222 8.40 -3.43 -13.90
C TYR A 222 9.77 -3.75 -13.28
N LEU A 223 10.67 -4.38 -14.02
CA LEU A 223 12.04 -4.69 -13.59
C LEU A 223 12.86 -3.43 -13.30
N ALA A 224 12.59 -2.34 -14.00
CA ALA A 224 13.21 -1.03 -13.76
C ALA A 224 12.51 -0.18 -12.69
N ALA A 225 11.41 -0.65 -12.09
CA ALA A 225 10.69 0.13 -11.08
C ALA A 225 11.47 0.24 -9.76
N PRO A 226 11.30 1.34 -8.99
CA PRO A 226 11.96 1.51 -7.69
C PRO A 226 11.24 0.69 -6.60
N LEU A 227 11.57 -0.59 -6.50
CA LEU A 227 10.94 -1.57 -5.59
C LEU A 227 11.96 -2.17 -4.63
N VAL A 228 11.64 -2.19 -3.35
CA VAL A 228 12.34 -2.96 -2.33
C VAL A 228 11.54 -4.19 -1.94
N ILE A 229 12.17 -5.35 -2.04
CA ILE A 229 11.73 -6.62 -1.49
C ILE A 229 12.29 -6.71 -0.07
N GLN A 230 11.47 -6.40 0.94
CA GLN A 230 11.92 -6.39 2.33
C GLN A 230 11.47 -7.66 3.04
N LEU A 231 12.41 -8.42 3.61
CA LEU A 231 12.18 -9.75 4.15
C LEU A 231 12.68 -9.85 5.59
N GLY A 232 11.81 -10.33 6.50
CA GLY A 232 12.23 -10.67 7.87
C GLY A 232 12.90 -12.03 7.90
N THR A 233 14.16 -12.12 8.36
CA THR A 233 14.96 -13.34 8.26
C THR A 233 14.40 -14.52 9.07
N THR A 234 13.52 -14.26 10.05
CA THR A 234 12.85 -15.30 10.85
C THR A 234 11.37 -15.52 10.47
N ASP A 235 10.88 -14.93 9.36
CA ASP A 235 9.54 -15.23 8.81
C ASP A 235 9.54 -16.53 8.00
N THR A 236 9.99 -17.60 8.65
CA THR A 236 10.27 -18.92 8.06
C THR A 236 9.24 -19.98 8.41
N SER A 237 8.15 -19.62 9.08
CA SER A 237 7.09 -20.59 9.42
C SER A 237 6.40 -21.12 8.17
N THR A 238 6.13 -22.43 8.16
CA THR A 238 5.42 -23.14 7.09
C THR A 238 3.98 -23.53 7.47
N THR A 239 3.54 -23.20 8.70
CA THR A 239 2.29 -23.71 9.28
C THR A 239 1.37 -22.62 9.83
N VAL A 240 1.74 -21.34 9.71
CA VAL A 240 0.88 -20.24 10.18
C VAL A 240 -0.38 -20.12 9.31
N HIS A 241 -1.51 -19.82 9.94
CA HIS A 241 -2.84 -19.85 9.32
C HIS A 241 -3.04 -18.85 8.16
N ASP A 242 -2.23 -17.80 8.10
CA ASP A 242 -2.29 -16.75 7.08
C ASP A 242 -1.20 -16.88 6.00
N LEU A 243 -0.46 -17.98 6.00
CA LEU A 243 0.45 -18.34 4.91
C LEU A 243 -0.37 -18.89 3.73
N ASP A 244 -0.09 -18.41 2.52
CA ASP A 244 -0.62 -19.04 1.31
C ASP A 244 0.04 -20.42 1.13
N VAL A 245 -0.77 -21.48 1.30
CA VAL A 245 -0.35 -22.89 1.17
C VAL A 245 -0.84 -23.53 -0.12
N SER A 246 -1.36 -22.74 -1.06
CA SER A 246 -1.74 -23.24 -2.39
C SER A 246 -0.53 -23.84 -3.13
N ILE A 247 -0.79 -24.76 -4.04
CA ILE A 247 0.26 -25.45 -4.81
C ILE A 247 1.11 -24.42 -5.58
N GLY A 248 0.49 -23.38 -6.16
CA GLY A 248 1.19 -22.32 -6.87
C GLY A 248 2.11 -21.49 -5.97
N ALA A 249 1.69 -21.20 -4.73
CA ALA A 249 2.56 -20.54 -3.76
C ALA A 249 3.73 -21.43 -3.33
N GLN A 250 3.46 -22.73 -3.09
CA GLN A 250 4.50 -23.71 -2.71
C GLN A 250 5.52 -23.93 -3.83
N ALA A 251 5.13 -23.81 -5.11
CA ALA A 251 6.05 -23.86 -6.25
C ALA A 251 7.13 -22.77 -6.21
N THR A 252 6.89 -21.68 -5.45
CA THR A 252 7.83 -20.55 -5.30
C THR A 252 8.65 -20.58 -4.01
N GLY A 253 8.36 -21.52 -3.10
CA GLY A 253 9.08 -21.70 -1.83
C GLY A 253 8.17 -22.09 -0.68
N SER A 254 8.76 -22.65 0.40
CA SER A 254 8.02 -23.22 1.53
C SER A 254 7.47 -22.18 2.51
N ASN A 255 8.06 -20.99 2.58
CA ASN A 255 7.69 -19.93 3.52
C ASN A 255 7.93 -18.55 2.90
N ARG A 256 7.50 -17.48 3.58
CA ARG A 256 7.56 -16.10 3.05
C ARG A 256 8.99 -15.66 2.76
N TYR A 257 9.93 -15.96 3.64
CA TYR A 257 11.33 -15.58 3.47
C TYR A 257 11.95 -16.27 2.24
N CYS A 258 11.81 -17.59 2.12
CA CYS A 258 12.31 -18.34 0.95
C CYS A 258 11.68 -17.86 -0.36
N ARG A 259 10.35 -17.58 -0.35
CA ARG A 259 9.65 -17.08 -1.55
C ARG A 259 10.15 -15.71 -1.99
N GLY A 260 10.44 -14.83 -1.04
CA GLY A 260 10.95 -13.49 -1.34
C GLY A 260 12.36 -13.54 -1.95
N ILE A 261 13.24 -14.41 -1.43
CA ILE A 261 14.57 -14.64 -1.99
C ILE A 261 14.45 -15.20 -3.40
N ALA A 262 13.71 -16.30 -3.57
CA ALA A 262 13.55 -16.95 -4.87
C ALA A 262 12.95 -16.00 -5.92
N PHE A 263 11.99 -15.16 -5.52
CA PHE A 263 11.39 -14.15 -6.37
C PHE A 263 12.41 -13.11 -6.83
N PHE A 264 13.16 -12.53 -5.89
CA PHE A 264 14.17 -11.52 -6.21
C PHE A 264 15.22 -12.06 -7.16
N ASP A 265 15.81 -13.23 -6.83
CA ASP A 265 16.87 -13.85 -7.62
C ASP A 265 16.36 -14.22 -9.04
N ALA A 266 15.14 -14.73 -9.16
CA ALA A 266 14.54 -15.06 -10.44
C ALA A 266 14.27 -13.83 -11.31
N MET A 267 13.85 -12.71 -10.72
CA MET A 267 13.61 -11.48 -11.47
C MET A 267 14.89 -10.78 -11.86
N GLN A 268 15.93 -10.83 -11.02
CA GLN A 268 17.27 -10.36 -11.38
C GLN A 268 17.84 -11.14 -12.58
N LEU A 269 17.76 -12.46 -12.52
CA LEU A 269 18.20 -13.32 -13.63
C LEU A 269 17.43 -13.04 -14.92
N LEU A 270 16.10 -12.82 -14.82
CA LEU A 270 15.28 -12.46 -15.98
C LEU A 270 15.76 -11.14 -16.61
N ALA A 271 16.02 -10.12 -15.79
CA ALA A 271 16.53 -8.84 -16.28
C ALA A 271 17.89 -8.97 -16.97
N GLU A 272 18.79 -9.78 -16.39
CA GLU A 272 20.10 -10.10 -17.00
C GLU A 272 19.93 -10.80 -18.35
N GLN A 273 19.04 -11.79 -18.45
CA GLN A 273 18.76 -12.51 -19.70
C GLN A 273 18.15 -11.60 -20.77
N MET A 274 17.30 -10.66 -20.37
CA MET A 274 16.70 -9.67 -21.28
C MET A 274 17.66 -8.52 -21.62
N GLY A 275 18.77 -8.34 -20.90
CA GLY A 275 19.69 -7.22 -21.07
C GLY A 275 19.08 -5.87 -20.68
N VAL A 276 18.20 -5.84 -19.68
CA VAL A 276 17.44 -4.64 -19.28
C VAL A 276 17.82 -4.19 -17.86
N PRO A 277 17.56 -2.91 -17.47
CA PRO A 277 17.82 -2.43 -16.13
C PRO A 277 17.03 -3.20 -15.06
N PHE A 278 17.67 -3.46 -13.91
CA PHE A 278 17.05 -4.03 -12.73
C PHE A 278 17.30 -3.10 -11.54
N ASN A 279 16.26 -2.36 -11.10
CA ASN A 279 16.38 -1.34 -10.06
C ASN A 279 15.82 -1.80 -8.70
N TRP A 280 15.50 -3.08 -8.56
CA TRP A 280 15.02 -3.60 -7.29
C TRP A 280 16.16 -3.81 -6.30
N GLN A 281 15.80 -3.75 -5.03
CA GLN A 281 16.70 -4.09 -3.93
C GLN A 281 16.05 -5.16 -3.08
N ARG A 282 16.85 -6.12 -2.59
CA ARG A 282 16.45 -7.01 -1.51
C ARG A 282 17.08 -6.53 -0.21
N VAL A 283 16.27 -6.40 0.83
CA VAL A 283 16.69 -5.99 2.16
C VAL A 283 16.22 -7.00 3.17
N ASP A 284 17.16 -7.69 3.79
CA ASP A 284 16.90 -8.67 4.85
C ASP A 284 16.91 -7.95 6.21
N VAL A 285 15.82 -8.08 6.98
CA VAL A 285 15.68 -7.49 8.32
C VAL A 285 15.97 -8.58 9.36
N GLU A 286 17.13 -8.48 9.96
CA GLU A 286 17.65 -9.51 10.85
C GLU A 286 16.79 -9.73 12.09
N GLY A 287 16.48 -11.01 12.41
CA GLY A 287 15.73 -11.41 13.60
C GLY A 287 14.24 -11.05 13.59
N ILE A 288 13.72 -10.45 12.49
CA ILE A 288 12.30 -10.13 12.36
C ILE A 288 11.55 -11.31 11.72
N ALA A 289 10.45 -11.70 12.37
CA ALA A 289 9.45 -12.60 11.83
C ALA A 289 8.35 -11.82 11.07
N HIS A 290 7.10 -12.28 11.11
CA HIS A 290 5.97 -11.65 10.42
C HIS A 290 5.42 -10.43 11.17
N SER A 291 6.24 -9.39 11.36
CA SER A 291 5.89 -8.18 12.12
C SER A 291 5.93 -6.92 11.26
N GLY A 292 4.76 -6.35 10.94
CA GLY A 292 4.69 -5.09 10.19
C GLY A 292 5.43 -3.93 10.87
N ARG A 293 5.29 -3.80 12.19
CA ARG A 293 6.02 -2.78 12.97
C ARG A 293 7.53 -3.02 12.95
N GLY A 294 7.96 -4.29 13.16
CA GLY A 294 9.38 -4.67 13.07
C GLY A 294 9.99 -4.35 11.71
N MET A 295 9.23 -4.53 10.63
CA MET A 295 9.68 -4.17 9.27
C MET A 295 9.80 -2.65 9.07
N ILE A 296 8.93 -1.83 9.70
CA ILE A 296 9.03 -0.37 9.61
C ILE A 296 10.28 0.14 10.32
N TYR A 297 10.58 -0.38 11.52
CA TYR A 297 11.74 0.04 12.33
C TYR A 297 13.05 -0.64 11.89
N GLY A 298 12.98 -1.79 11.23
CA GLY A 298 14.16 -2.58 10.85
C GLY A 298 14.73 -3.41 12.00
N LYS A 299 14.04 -3.53 13.12
CA LYS A 299 14.42 -4.37 14.26
C LYS A 299 13.22 -4.75 15.12
N ARG A 300 13.40 -5.80 15.92
CA ARG A 300 12.42 -6.20 16.94
C ARG A 300 12.48 -5.23 18.12
N ARG A 301 11.33 -4.77 18.56
CA ARG A 301 11.18 -4.04 19.83
C ARG A 301 10.88 -5.03 20.95
N THR A 302 11.40 -4.74 22.13
CA THR A 302 11.03 -5.47 23.36
C THR A 302 9.64 -5.03 23.82
N GLU A 303 8.98 -5.86 24.64
CA GLU A 303 7.71 -5.48 25.26
C GLU A 303 7.83 -4.24 26.14
N GLU A 304 8.99 -4.01 26.75
CA GLU A 304 9.29 -2.83 27.55
C GLU A 304 9.39 -1.59 26.67
N GLU A 305 10.11 -1.67 25.55
CA GLU A 305 10.17 -0.61 24.54
C GLU A 305 8.78 -0.31 23.97
N ASP A 306 7.92 -1.32 23.77
CA ASP A 306 6.54 -1.13 23.32
C ASP A 306 5.65 -0.48 24.40
N ARG A 307 5.85 -0.80 25.67
CA ARG A 307 5.11 -0.19 26.80
C ARG A 307 5.55 1.23 27.11
N ASN A 308 6.86 1.49 27.04
CA ASN A 308 7.45 2.79 27.36
C ASN A 308 7.45 3.75 26.18
N ALA A 309 7.21 3.24 24.99
CA ALA A 309 7.25 4.03 23.79
C ALA A 309 5.90 4.68 23.51
N GLY A 310 5.76 5.78 24.08
CA GLY A 310 5.47 6.88 23.18
C GLY A 310 6.57 6.86 22.10
N PHE A 311 6.44 6.03 21.08
CA PHE A 311 7.22 6.01 19.85
C PHE A 311 8.69 6.50 19.97
N CYS A 312 9.58 5.63 20.39
CA CYS A 312 11.00 5.94 20.40
C CYS A 312 11.55 5.78 18.98
N ILE A 313 11.67 6.90 18.27
CA ILE A 313 12.24 7.01 16.92
C ILE A 313 13.76 6.78 16.90
N ASP A 314 14.42 6.65 18.05
CA ASP A 314 15.87 6.46 18.17
C ASP A 314 16.34 5.03 17.78
N TYR A 315 15.41 4.17 17.42
CA TYR A 315 15.67 2.75 17.18
C TYR A 315 15.46 2.31 15.73
N ILE A 316 15.65 3.20 14.76
CA ILE A 316 15.54 2.86 13.35
C ILE A 316 16.87 2.30 12.86
N THR A 317 16.81 1.20 12.09
CA THR A 317 17.96 0.70 11.36
C THR A 317 17.84 1.03 9.87
N THR A 318 18.95 0.94 9.15
CA THR A 318 19.01 1.18 7.70
C THR A 318 18.19 0.17 6.89
N THR A 319 17.77 -0.94 7.52
CA THR A 319 16.92 -1.98 6.90
C THR A 319 15.42 -1.76 7.13
N GLY A 320 15.03 -0.79 7.96
CA GLY A 320 13.64 -0.46 8.22
C GLY A 320 12.96 0.27 7.06
N ALA A 321 11.68 -0.02 6.81
CA ALA A 321 10.94 0.60 5.71
C ALA A 321 10.93 2.13 5.80
N TYR A 322 10.92 2.70 7.01
CA TYR A 322 11.04 4.14 7.19
C TYR A 322 12.36 4.66 6.57
N TYR A 323 13.50 4.06 6.93
CA TYR A 323 14.81 4.49 6.42
C TYR A 323 14.92 4.28 4.91
N LEU A 324 14.39 3.15 4.41
CA LEU A 324 14.42 2.84 2.97
C LEU A 324 13.64 3.87 2.13
N ILE A 325 12.56 4.43 2.67
CA ILE A 325 11.70 5.40 1.98
C ILE A 325 12.24 6.84 2.12
N PHE A 326 12.67 7.22 3.31
CA PHE A 326 12.99 8.62 3.62
C PHE A 326 14.48 8.87 3.87
N GLY A 327 15.29 7.83 4.06
CA GLY A 327 16.71 7.94 4.39
C GLY A 327 16.94 8.48 5.82
N SER A 328 18.16 8.92 6.08
CA SER A 328 18.48 9.74 7.25
C SER A 328 18.10 11.19 6.93
N ARG A 329 16.93 11.62 7.38
CA ARG A 329 16.55 13.04 7.39
C ARG A 329 17.01 13.73 8.64
#